data_763e36448e9464173ed3f7941f625693
#
_entry.id   763e36448e9464173ed3f7941f625693
#
_cell.length_a   1.000
_cell.length_b   1.000
_cell.length_c   1.000
_cell.angle_alpha   90.00
_cell.angle_beta   90.00
_cell.angle_gamma   90.00
#
_symmetry.space_group_name_H-M   'P 1'
#
loop_
_entity.id
_entity.type
_entity.pdbx_description
1 polymer ?
#
loop_
_entity_poly.entity_id
_entity_poly.type
_entity_poly.pdbx_seq_one_letter_code
_entity_poly.pdbx_strand_id
1 'polypeptide(L)'
;MSVLLQISDPHFGTEQPPVVEALVRLAAQQRPDLLVLSGDITQRACPGQFRLARAFMDRLGTPLLAIPGNHDIPLFDLGARLFHPYARHCDAFGDELEPVHSSHDLLVLCVNTTRWYRHKDGAVSPGQIDRVARGLGVAGPEQLRVVVVHQPVAVLRAGEGHNLLRGHAAALRRWAAAGGDLVMGGHIHLPYVMALPDLARPMWAVQAGTAVSSRVRDGIPNSVNLVRWGCDAPEGRCLIERWDYVATAHAFVRMTVTEVNPGRGQGVADER
;
A
#
# COMPACT_ATOMS: atom_id res chain seq x y z
N MET A 1 0.72 20.16 -3.12
CA MET A 1 0.46 19.12 -2.10
C MET A 1 -0.12 17.91 -2.81
N SER A 2 0.51 16.74 -2.66
CA SER A 2 -0.05 15.47 -3.15
C SER A 2 -0.76 14.73 -2.06
N VAL A 3 -1.92 14.18 -2.39
CA VAL A 3 -2.76 13.34 -1.54
C VAL A 3 -2.81 11.94 -2.14
N LEU A 4 -2.26 10.96 -1.43
CA LEU A 4 -2.33 9.54 -1.81
C LEU A 4 -3.32 8.82 -0.89
N LEU A 5 -4.29 8.11 -1.47
CA LEU A 5 -5.22 7.26 -0.73
C LEU A 5 -4.80 5.78 -0.91
N GLN A 6 -4.40 5.14 0.18
CA GLN A 6 -4.15 3.70 0.23
C GLN A 6 -5.42 2.94 0.57
N ILE A 7 -5.83 2.05 -0.33
CA ILE A 7 -6.89 1.07 -0.18
C ILE A 7 -6.22 -0.30 -0.18
N SER A 8 -6.48 -1.13 0.82
CA SER A 8 -5.91 -2.46 0.93
C SER A 8 -6.96 -3.49 1.30
N ASP A 9 -6.73 -4.73 0.89
CA ASP A 9 -7.53 -5.88 1.32
C ASP A 9 -9.05 -5.67 1.18
N PRO A 10 -9.57 -5.11 0.06
CA PRO A 10 -11.00 -4.90 -0.09
C PRO A 10 -11.76 -6.22 -0.23
N HIS A 11 -11.10 -7.32 -0.61
CA HIS A 11 -11.64 -8.67 -0.73
C HIS A 11 -13.02 -8.72 -1.37
N PHE A 12 -13.16 -8.17 -2.58
CA PHE A 12 -14.41 -8.23 -3.32
C PHE A 12 -14.94 -9.67 -3.40
N GLY A 13 -16.24 -9.83 -3.09
CA GLY A 13 -16.88 -11.10 -2.77
C GLY A 13 -17.20 -11.23 -1.27
N THR A 14 -16.71 -10.28 -0.44
CA THR A 14 -17.05 -10.11 0.98
C THR A 14 -17.21 -8.63 1.34
N GLU A 15 -17.31 -7.77 0.33
CA GLU A 15 -17.47 -6.33 0.51
C GLU A 15 -18.81 -5.99 1.18
N GLN A 16 -18.80 -4.91 1.94
CA GLN A 16 -19.97 -4.38 2.63
C GLN A 16 -20.48 -3.14 1.90
N PRO A 17 -21.67 -3.19 1.24
CA PRO A 17 -22.15 -2.07 0.43
C PRO A 17 -22.19 -0.71 1.15
N PRO A 18 -22.61 -0.60 2.44
CA PRO A 18 -22.58 0.68 3.14
C PRO A 18 -21.17 1.25 3.30
N VAL A 19 -20.17 0.38 3.49
CA VAL A 19 -18.75 0.79 3.63
C VAL A 19 -18.18 1.23 2.28
N VAL A 20 -18.53 0.51 1.20
CA VAL A 20 -18.18 0.89 -0.19
C VAL A 20 -18.69 2.29 -0.50
N GLU A 21 -19.97 2.57 -0.23
CA GLU A 21 -20.56 3.89 -0.48
C GLU A 21 -19.92 4.99 0.38
N ALA A 22 -19.57 4.67 1.63
CA ALA A 22 -18.88 5.61 2.50
C ALA A 22 -17.46 5.93 1.99
N LEU A 23 -16.75 4.94 1.44
CA LEU A 23 -15.40 5.16 0.89
C LEU A 23 -15.45 6.00 -0.40
N VAL A 24 -16.45 5.81 -1.25
CA VAL A 24 -16.66 6.68 -2.42
C VAL A 24 -16.89 8.12 -1.99
N ARG A 25 -17.71 8.36 -0.96
CA ARG A 25 -17.91 9.71 -0.41
C ARG A 25 -16.62 10.30 0.17
N LEU A 26 -15.84 9.49 0.91
CA LEU A 26 -14.54 9.93 1.44
C LEU A 26 -13.61 10.36 0.31
N ALA A 27 -13.46 9.55 -0.73
CA ALA A 27 -12.60 9.88 -1.88
C ALA A 27 -13.07 11.18 -2.56
N ALA A 28 -14.36 11.37 -2.77
CA ALA A 28 -14.91 12.60 -3.34
C ALA A 28 -14.64 13.84 -2.47
N GLN A 29 -14.63 13.68 -1.14
CA GLN A 29 -14.35 14.77 -0.18
C GLN A 29 -12.84 15.08 -0.10
N GLN A 30 -12.00 14.05 -0.05
CA GLN A 30 -10.55 14.20 0.14
C GLN A 30 -9.79 14.48 -1.15
N ARG A 31 -10.39 14.16 -2.31
CA ARG A 31 -9.85 14.39 -3.66
C ARG A 31 -8.39 13.94 -3.80
N PRO A 32 -8.11 12.63 -3.60
CA PRO A 32 -6.76 12.13 -3.75
C PRO A 32 -6.27 12.30 -5.18
N ASP A 33 -4.98 12.61 -5.32
CA ASP A 33 -4.30 12.71 -6.63
C ASP A 33 -3.91 11.32 -7.15
N LEU A 34 -3.75 10.35 -6.23
CA LEU A 34 -3.34 8.99 -6.54
C LEU A 34 -4.03 7.98 -5.62
N LEU A 35 -4.52 6.89 -6.19
CA LEU A 35 -4.98 5.71 -5.46
C LEU A 35 -3.89 4.63 -5.49
N VAL A 36 -3.66 3.99 -4.35
CA VAL A 36 -2.82 2.80 -4.24
C VAL A 36 -3.68 1.65 -3.72
N LEU A 37 -3.86 0.62 -4.56
CA LEU A 37 -4.55 -0.62 -4.22
C LEU A 37 -3.50 -1.68 -3.90
N SER A 38 -3.24 -1.89 -2.60
CA SER A 38 -2.08 -2.66 -2.11
C SER A 38 -2.36 -4.15 -1.88
N GLY A 39 -3.14 -4.77 -2.77
CA GLY A 39 -3.33 -6.23 -2.84
C GLY A 39 -4.56 -6.76 -2.10
N ASP A 40 -4.77 -8.09 -2.21
CA ASP A 40 -5.95 -8.82 -1.75
C ASP A 40 -7.26 -8.16 -2.20
N ILE A 41 -7.28 -7.82 -3.49
CA ILE A 41 -8.36 -7.11 -4.18
C ILE A 41 -9.63 -7.95 -4.16
N THR A 42 -9.47 -9.25 -4.36
CA THR A 42 -10.55 -10.22 -4.43
C THR A 42 -10.48 -11.24 -3.30
N GLN A 43 -11.61 -11.87 -2.98
CA GLN A 43 -11.64 -12.96 -1.99
C GLN A 43 -11.09 -14.27 -2.55
N ARG A 44 -11.29 -14.55 -3.84
CA ARG A 44 -11.02 -15.87 -4.45
C ARG A 44 -10.48 -15.80 -5.89
N ALA A 45 -9.96 -14.68 -6.31
CA ALA A 45 -9.50 -14.44 -7.68
C ALA A 45 -10.55 -14.78 -8.76
N CYS A 46 -11.84 -14.63 -8.47
CA CYS A 46 -12.89 -14.88 -9.45
C CYS A 46 -13.04 -13.71 -10.43
N PRO A 47 -13.26 -13.94 -11.74
CA PRO A 47 -13.43 -12.86 -12.70
C PRO A 47 -14.53 -11.86 -12.33
N GLY A 48 -15.65 -12.34 -11.73
CA GLY A 48 -16.73 -11.48 -11.24
C GLY A 48 -16.28 -10.53 -10.13
N GLN A 49 -15.43 -11.02 -9.21
CA GLN A 49 -14.91 -10.21 -8.12
C GLN A 49 -13.94 -9.13 -8.64
N PHE A 50 -13.09 -9.45 -9.61
CA PHE A 50 -12.23 -8.46 -10.27
C PHE A 50 -13.04 -7.39 -11.01
N ARG A 51 -14.13 -7.78 -11.71
CA ARG A 51 -15.03 -6.80 -12.37
C ARG A 51 -15.68 -5.86 -11.37
N LEU A 52 -16.15 -6.36 -10.22
CA LEU A 52 -16.73 -5.52 -9.15
C LEU A 52 -15.67 -4.57 -8.55
N ALA A 53 -14.46 -5.07 -8.29
CA ALA A 53 -13.35 -4.27 -7.82
C ALA A 53 -13.00 -3.16 -8.82
N ARG A 54 -12.89 -3.49 -10.10
CA ARG A 54 -12.60 -2.51 -11.16
C ARG A 54 -13.69 -1.44 -11.22
N ALA A 55 -14.96 -1.85 -11.26
CA ALA A 55 -16.09 -0.91 -11.27
C ALA A 55 -16.10 0.01 -10.04
N PHE A 56 -15.70 -0.49 -8.88
CA PHE A 56 -15.54 0.34 -7.68
C PHE A 56 -14.40 1.36 -7.84
N MET A 57 -13.23 0.94 -8.33
CA MET A 57 -12.10 1.86 -8.55
C MET A 57 -12.43 2.93 -9.58
N ASP A 58 -13.18 2.58 -10.64
CA ASP A 58 -13.63 3.53 -11.66
C ASP A 58 -14.54 4.63 -11.07
N ARG A 59 -15.36 4.30 -10.05
CA ARG A 59 -16.20 5.28 -9.35
C ARG A 59 -15.39 6.31 -8.55
N LEU A 60 -14.15 5.98 -8.17
CA LEU A 60 -13.29 6.92 -7.44
C LEU A 60 -12.66 7.95 -8.37
N GLY A 61 -12.58 7.68 -9.68
CA GLY A 61 -12.23 8.66 -10.72
C GLY A 61 -10.83 9.25 -10.63
N THR A 62 -9.89 8.55 -10.00
CA THR A 62 -8.53 9.01 -9.71
C THR A 62 -7.51 8.02 -10.31
N PRO A 63 -6.33 8.46 -10.78
CA PRO A 63 -5.26 7.58 -11.21
C PRO A 63 -4.95 6.48 -10.18
N LEU A 64 -4.76 5.25 -10.65
CA LEU A 64 -4.67 4.06 -9.81
C LEU A 64 -3.36 3.30 -10.05
N LEU A 65 -2.66 2.94 -8.97
CA LEU A 65 -1.66 1.88 -8.97
C LEU A 65 -2.23 0.66 -8.25
N ALA A 66 -2.25 -0.49 -8.89
CA ALA A 66 -2.76 -1.73 -8.32
C ALA A 66 -1.69 -2.82 -8.34
N ILE A 67 -1.50 -3.49 -7.20
CA ILE A 67 -0.67 -4.70 -7.12
C ILE A 67 -1.51 -5.89 -6.66
N PRO A 68 -1.19 -7.12 -7.07
CA PRO A 68 -1.90 -8.29 -6.58
C PRO A 68 -1.50 -8.64 -5.14
N GLY A 69 -2.47 -9.14 -4.37
CA GLY A 69 -2.26 -9.85 -3.12
C GLY A 69 -2.33 -11.36 -3.32
N ASN A 70 -2.16 -12.12 -2.24
CA ASN A 70 -2.16 -13.59 -2.33
C ASN A 70 -3.56 -14.18 -2.63
N HIS A 71 -4.64 -13.48 -2.29
CA HIS A 71 -6.00 -13.86 -2.63
C HIS A 71 -6.36 -13.61 -4.10
N ASP A 72 -5.53 -12.84 -4.83
CA ASP A 72 -5.73 -12.51 -6.24
C ASP A 72 -5.14 -13.57 -7.19
N ILE A 73 -4.46 -14.57 -6.62
CA ILE A 73 -3.98 -15.76 -7.35
C ILE A 73 -4.99 -16.89 -7.18
N PRO A 74 -5.49 -17.51 -8.27
CA PRO A 74 -6.44 -18.60 -8.19
C PRO A 74 -5.95 -19.73 -7.27
N LEU A 75 -6.75 -20.11 -6.27
CA LEU A 75 -6.38 -21.17 -5.33
C LEU A 75 -6.82 -22.55 -5.81
N PHE A 76 -8.01 -22.66 -6.37
CA PHE A 76 -8.64 -23.91 -6.76
C PHE A 76 -8.54 -24.22 -8.26
N ASP A 77 -8.28 -23.21 -9.08
CA ASP A 77 -8.00 -23.36 -10.50
C ASP A 77 -6.48 -23.58 -10.67
N LEU A 78 -6.06 -24.84 -10.53
CA LEU A 78 -4.65 -25.20 -10.59
C LEU A 78 -4.00 -24.91 -11.93
N GLY A 79 -4.76 -25.02 -13.03
CA GLY A 79 -4.28 -24.68 -14.36
C GLY A 79 -3.98 -23.19 -14.49
N ALA A 80 -4.93 -22.34 -14.13
CA ALA A 80 -4.71 -20.90 -14.12
C ALA A 80 -3.58 -20.50 -13.15
N ARG A 81 -3.54 -21.11 -11.96
CA ARG A 81 -2.50 -20.84 -10.97
C ARG A 81 -1.09 -21.15 -11.47
N LEU A 82 -0.92 -22.22 -12.20
CA LEU A 82 0.38 -22.69 -12.69
C LEU A 82 0.84 -21.92 -13.92
N PHE A 83 -0.06 -21.70 -14.89
CA PHE A 83 0.31 -21.17 -16.22
C PHE A 83 0.06 -19.67 -16.36
N HIS A 84 -0.98 -19.14 -15.68
CA HIS A 84 -1.42 -17.75 -15.84
C HIS A 84 -1.90 -17.15 -14.51
N PRO A 85 -1.05 -17.15 -13.43
CA PRO A 85 -1.48 -16.82 -12.07
C PRO A 85 -2.06 -15.41 -11.93
N TYR A 86 -1.66 -14.49 -12.76
CA TYR A 86 -2.07 -13.08 -12.71
C TYR A 86 -3.01 -12.65 -13.84
N ALA A 87 -3.40 -13.54 -14.75
CA ALA A 87 -4.20 -13.16 -15.94
C ALA A 87 -5.47 -12.39 -15.55
N ARG A 88 -6.20 -12.86 -14.54
CA ARG A 88 -7.45 -12.21 -14.07
C ARG A 88 -7.21 -10.83 -13.45
N HIS A 89 -6.06 -10.63 -12.81
CA HIS A 89 -5.62 -9.31 -12.34
C HIS A 89 -5.28 -8.41 -13.53
N CYS A 90 -4.51 -8.91 -14.47
CA CYS A 90 -4.11 -8.17 -15.67
C CYS A 90 -5.33 -7.76 -16.52
N ASP A 91 -6.30 -8.65 -16.69
CA ASP A 91 -7.57 -8.35 -17.39
C ASP A 91 -8.32 -7.15 -16.76
N ALA A 92 -8.22 -6.97 -15.43
CA ALA A 92 -8.93 -5.92 -14.71
C ALA A 92 -8.12 -4.63 -14.55
N PHE A 93 -6.80 -4.72 -14.31
CA PHE A 93 -5.96 -3.61 -13.89
C PHE A 93 -4.78 -3.31 -14.82
N GLY A 94 -4.60 -4.10 -15.89
CA GLY A 94 -3.49 -3.97 -16.84
C GLY A 94 -2.33 -4.92 -16.54
N ASP A 95 -1.44 -5.08 -17.52
CA ASP A 95 -0.38 -6.10 -17.50
C ASP A 95 0.79 -5.75 -16.58
N GLU A 96 0.87 -4.49 -16.12
CA GLU A 96 1.95 -4.05 -15.25
C GLU A 96 1.65 -4.43 -13.78
N LEU A 97 2.35 -5.47 -13.28
CA LEU A 97 2.19 -5.95 -11.91
C LEU A 97 2.99 -5.15 -10.86
N GLU A 98 3.89 -4.28 -11.32
CA GLU A 98 4.77 -3.47 -10.49
C GLU A 98 4.79 -2.01 -10.98
N PRO A 99 3.59 -1.37 -11.07
CA PRO A 99 3.47 -0.05 -11.66
C PRO A 99 4.26 1.02 -10.88
N VAL A 100 4.66 2.06 -11.60
CA VAL A 100 5.39 3.20 -11.05
C VAL A 100 4.62 4.47 -11.33
N HIS A 101 4.54 5.35 -10.33
CA HIS A 101 4.08 6.72 -10.50
C HIS A 101 5.18 7.69 -10.12
N SER A 102 5.39 8.72 -10.95
CA SER A 102 6.31 9.80 -10.66
C SER A 102 5.67 11.13 -11.04
N SER A 103 5.54 12.01 -10.06
CA SER A 103 5.14 13.41 -10.23
C SER A 103 6.23 14.34 -9.69
N HIS A 104 5.99 15.63 -9.66
CA HIS A 104 6.94 16.60 -9.11
C HIS A 104 7.30 16.30 -7.64
N ASP A 105 6.32 15.91 -6.83
CA ASP A 105 6.46 15.75 -5.37
C ASP A 105 6.21 14.33 -4.85
N LEU A 106 5.97 13.34 -5.73
CA LEU A 106 5.67 11.97 -5.32
C LEU A 106 6.30 10.95 -6.27
N LEU A 107 7.05 10.00 -5.71
CA LEU A 107 7.52 8.79 -6.39
C LEU A 107 6.95 7.57 -5.67
N VAL A 108 6.18 6.74 -6.38
CA VAL A 108 5.63 5.49 -5.86
C VAL A 108 6.13 4.33 -6.70
N LEU A 109 6.80 3.38 -6.06
CA LEU A 109 7.36 2.17 -6.68
C LEU A 109 6.63 0.94 -6.13
N CYS A 110 5.85 0.29 -6.97
CA CYS A 110 5.13 -0.92 -6.57
C CYS A 110 5.97 -2.18 -6.78
N VAL A 111 5.74 -3.19 -5.93
CA VAL A 111 6.44 -4.48 -5.95
C VAL A 111 5.44 -5.61 -5.81
N ASN A 112 5.36 -6.49 -6.78
CA ASN A 112 4.60 -7.72 -6.66
C ASN A 112 5.36 -8.71 -5.77
N THR A 113 4.94 -8.81 -4.52
CA THR A 113 5.53 -9.70 -3.52
C THR A 113 4.88 -11.08 -3.47
N THR A 114 3.80 -11.31 -4.22
CA THR A 114 3.13 -12.61 -4.29
C THR A 114 3.92 -13.61 -5.12
N ARG A 115 3.67 -14.90 -4.89
CA ARG A 115 4.30 -16.01 -5.64
C ARG A 115 3.25 -17.09 -5.90
N TRP A 116 3.10 -17.53 -7.14
CA TRP A 116 2.10 -18.53 -7.53
C TRP A 116 2.23 -19.85 -6.75
N TYR A 117 3.45 -20.22 -6.35
CA TYR A 117 3.74 -21.45 -5.60
C TYR A 117 3.63 -21.28 -4.07
N ARG A 118 3.30 -20.06 -3.58
CA ARG A 118 3.06 -19.78 -2.15
C ARG A 118 1.61 -19.37 -1.97
N HIS A 119 1.02 -19.78 -0.84
CA HIS A 119 -0.38 -19.46 -0.58
C HIS A 119 -0.55 -18.12 0.15
N LYS A 120 0.27 -17.86 1.16
CA LYS A 120 0.18 -16.66 2.01
C LYS A 120 1.47 -15.85 1.98
N ASP A 121 2.58 -16.54 2.07
CA ASP A 121 3.88 -15.89 2.22
C ASP A 121 4.27 -15.13 0.94
N GLY A 122 4.59 -13.88 1.11
CA GLY A 122 5.22 -13.09 0.07
C GLY A 122 6.75 -13.22 0.10
N ALA A 123 7.38 -12.84 -1.01
CA ALA A 123 8.83 -12.75 -1.09
C ALA A 123 9.24 -11.62 -2.03
N VAL A 124 10.27 -10.88 -1.65
CA VAL A 124 10.96 -9.95 -2.54
C VAL A 124 12.29 -10.54 -2.99
N SER A 125 12.51 -10.55 -4.30
CA SER A 125 13.74 -11.08 -4.88
C SER A 125 14.87 -10.04 -4.85
N PRO A 126 16.16 -10.47 -4.91
CA PRO A 126 17.28 -9.54 -5.03
C PRO A 126 17.14 -8.58 -6.22
N GLY A 127 16.66 -9.08 -7.36
CA GLY A 127 16.43 -8.25 -8.55
C GLY A 127 15.37 -7.16 -8.33
N GLN A 128 14.27 -7.48 -7.62
CA GLN A 128 13.25 -6.49 -7.22
C GLN A 128 13.82 -5.47 -6.24
N ILE A 129 14.61 -5.92 -5.25
CA ILE A 129 15.28 -5.03 -4.28
C ILE A 129 16.15 -4.01 -5.01
N ASP A 130 17.00 -4.47 -5.94
CA ASP A 130 17.92 -3.59 -6.67
C ASP A 130 17.20 -2.69 -7.67
N ARG A 131 16.13 -3.17 -8.33
CA ARG A 131 15.31 -2.34 -9.21
C ARG A 131 14.68 -1.17 -8.46
N VAL A 132 14.06 -1.45 -7.31
CA VAL A 132 13.46 -0.42 -6.45
C VAL A 132 14.54 0.56 -5.94
N ALA A 133 15.68 0.06 -5.48
CA ALA A 133 16.78 0.91 -5.02
C ALA A 133 17.30 1.86 -6.12
N ARG A 134 17.40 1.38 -7.36
CA ARG A 134 17.77 2.26 -8.50
C ARG A 134 16.70 3.34 -8.73
N GLY A 135 15.41 2.97 -8.70
CA GLY A 135 14.30 3.92 -8.83
C GLY A 135 14.32 5.00 -7.74
N LEU A 136 14.55 4.59 -6.48
CA LEU A 136 14.66 5.51 -5.36
C LEU A 136 15.85 6.46 -5.50
N GLY A 137 17.00 5.96 -6.01
CA GLY A 137 18.23 6.72 -6.15
C GLY A 137 18.21 7.83 -7.21
N VAL A 138 17.25 7.79 -8.15
CA VAL A 138 17.07 8.83 -9.18
C VAL A 138 15.94 9.80 -8.86
N ALA A 139 15.29 9.64 -7.70
CA ALA A 139 14.19 10.49 -7.26
C ALA A 139 14.64 11.93 -7.01
N GLY A 140 13.81 12.88 -7.41
CA GLY A 140 14.02 14.30 -7.12
C GLY A 140 14.02 14.62 -5.61
N PRO A 141 14.63 15.75 -5.21
CA PRO A 141 14.71 16.14 -3.80
C PRO A 141 13.35 16.37 -3.15
N GLU A 142 12.36 16.85 -3.90
CA GLU A 142 11.02 17.17 -3.40
C GLU A 142 10.08 15.96 -3.32
N GLN A 143 10.44 14.86 -3.98
CA GLN A 143 9.56 13.70 -4.06
C GLN A 143 9.54 12.90 -2.74
N LEU A 144 8.37 12.70 -2.15
CA LEU A 144 8.16 11.62 -1.17
C LEU A 144 8.32 10.28 -1.88
N ARG A 145 9.16 9.41 -1.33
CA ARG A 145 9.58 8.14 -1.96
C ARG A 145 8.92 6.97 -1.26
N VAL A 146 7.91 6.43 -1.90
CA VAL A 146 7.04 5.38 -1.36
C VAL A 146 7.30 4.07 -2.09
N VAL A 147 7.51 3.00 -1.35
CA VAL A 147 7.52 1.63 -1.86
C VAL A 147 6.23 0.95 -1.44
N VAL A 148 5.53 0.29 -2.36
CA VAL A 148 4.29 -0.43 -2.09
C VAL A 148 4.52 -1.92 -2.21
N VAL A 149 4.19 -2.66 -1.17
CA VAL A 149 4.22 -4.12 -1.10
C VAL A 149 2.86 -4.62 -0.59
N HIS A 150 2.57 -5.91 -0.70
CA HIS A 150 1.36 -6.45 -0.09
C HIS A 150 1.63 -6.94 1.34
N GLN A 151 2.57 -7.87 1.54
CA GLN A 151 2.88 -8.41 2.87
C GLN A 151 3.65 -7.40 3.73
N PRO A 152 3.44 -7.39 5.07
CA PRO A 152 4.09 -6.45 5.96
C PRO A 152 5.62 -6.61 6.00
N VAL A 153 6.34 -5.50 6.14
CA VAL A 153 7.81 -5.47 6.30
C VAL A 153 8.24 -5.38 7.76
N ALA A 154 7.30 -5.09 8.64
CA ALA A 154 7.46 -5.07 10.09
C ALA A 154 6.12 -5.44 10.73
N VAL A 155 6.11 -5.90 11.98
CA VAL A 155 4.90 -6.27 12.73
C VAL A 155 4.97 -5.74 14.16
N LEU A 156 3.81 -5.39 14.72
CA LEU A 156 3.73 -4.86 16.09
C LEU A 156 3.89 -5.95 17.16
N ARG A 157 3.47 -7.18 16.85
CA ARG A 157 3.47 -8.28 17.80
C ARG A 157 4.46 -9.35 17.37
N ALA A 158 5.35 -9.80 18.25
CA ALA A 158 6.37 -10.82 17.93
C ALA A 158 5.77 -12.11 17.34
N GLY A 159 4.59 -12.55 17.81
CA GLY A 159 3.88 -13.71 17.28
C GLY A 159 3.41 -13.61 15.83
N GLU A 160 3.44 -12.42 15.24
CA GLU A 160 3.03 -12.17 13.85
C GLU A 160 4.20 -12.21 12.85
N GLY A 161 5.40 -12.52 13.29
CA GLY A 161 6.60 -12.59 12.45
C GLY A 161 6.47 -13.56 11.26
N HIS A 162 5.58 -14.54 11.32
CA HIS A 162 5.28 -15.44 10.21
C HIS A 162 4.61 -14.77 9.02
N ASN A 163 4.01 -13.58 9.20
CA ASN A 163 3.40 -12.79 8.13
C ASN A 163 4.40 -11.88 7.39
N LEU A 164 5.62 -11.72 7.94
CA LEU A 164 6.63 -10.83 7.36
C LEU A 164 7.00 -11.22 5.93
N LEU A 165 7.13 -10.24 5.08
CA LEU A 165 7.65 -10.37 3.72
C LEU A 165 9.03 -11.05 3.75
N ARG A 166 9.19 -12.17 3.10
CA ARG A 166 10.51 -12.83 2.98
C ARG A 166 11.48 -11.95 2.21
N GLY A 167 12.64 -11.69 2.81
CA GLY A 167 13.62 -10.75 2.26
C GLY A 167 13.45 -9.31 2.74
N HIS A 168 12.45 -9.00 3.58
CA HIS A 168 12.17 -7.65 4.09
C HIS A 168 13.42 -6.96 4.68
N ALA A 169 14.21 -7.66 5.49
CA ALA A 169 15.36 -7.06 6.15
C ALA A 169 16.44 -6.57 5.16
N ALA A 170 16.71 -7.32 4.09
CA ALA A 170 17.63 -6.90 3.02
C ALA A 170 17.03 -5.76 2.20
N ALA A 171 15.73 -5.85 1.88
CA ALA A 171 14.99 -4.83 1.17
C ALA A 171 15.01 -3.49 1.91
N LEU A 172 14.63 -3.48 3.19
CA LEU A 172 14.59 -2.27 4.01
C LEU A 172 15.95 -1.58 4.09
N ARG A 173 17.03 -2.34 4.37
CA ARG A 173 18.38 -1.76 4.40
C ARG A 173 18.77 -1.13 3.05
N ARG A 174 18.47 -1.83 1.95
CA ARG A 174 18.84 -1.36 0.60
C ARG A 174 17.99 -0.17 0.16
N TRP A 175 16.70 -0.19 0.46
CA TRP A 175 15.76 0.89 0.11
C TRP A 175 15.98 2.14 0.96
N ALA A 176 16.22 2.00 2.27
CA ALA A 176 16.59 3.13 3.12
C ALA A 176 17.88 3.79 2.64
N ALA A 177 18.94 3.01 2.37
CA ALA A 177 20.20 3.54 1.84
C ALA A 177 20.05 4.24 0.48
N ALA A 178 19.06 3.83 -0.33
CA ALA A 178 18.72 4.45 -1.61
C ALA A 178 17.77 5.65 -1.49
N GLY A 179 17.35 6.00 -0.29
CA GLY A 179 16.54 7.19 -0.03
C GLY A 179 15.04 6.96 0.14
N GLY A 180 14.56 5.72 0.30
CA GLY A 180 13.16 5.42 0.57
C GLY A 180 12.65 6.06 1.86
N ASP A 181 11.41 6.54 1.87
CA ASP A 181 10.78 7.22 3.01
C ASP A 181 9.71 6.35 3.68
N LEU A 182 8.81 5.77 2.86
CA LEU A 182 7.71 4.96 3.34
C LEU A 182 7.69 3.59 2.66
N VAL A 183 7.29 2.54 3.41
CA VAL A 183 6.86 1.27 2.83
C VAL A 183 5.41 1.03 3.23
N MET A 184 4.52 0.97 2.24
CA MET A 184 3.09 0.74 2.43
C MET A 184 2.76 -0.74 2.22
N GLY A 185 1.94 -1.33 3.10
CA GLY A 185 1.52 -2.73 3.03
C GLY A 185 0.09 -2.97 3.51
N GLY A 186 -0.38 -4.22 3.39
CA GLY A 186 -1.69 -4.72 3.81
C GLY A 186 -1.61 -6.11 4.44
N HIS A 187 -2.43 -7.09 3.95
CA HIS A 187 -2.37 -8.52 4.26
C HIS A 187 -2.88 -8.92 5.65
N ILE A 188 -2.43 -8.26 6.71
CA ILE A 188 -2.76 -8.65 8.09
C ILE A 188 -4.00 -7.94 8.65
N HIS A 189 -4.62 -7.06 7.89
CA HIS A 189 -5.80 -6.27 8.24
C HIS A 189 -5.66 -5.48 9.55
N LEU A 190 -4.44 -5.09 9.90
CA LEU A 190 -4.12 -4.34 11.12
C LEU A 190 -3.44 -3.02 10.75
N PRO A 191 -4.14 -1.87 10.87
CA PRO A 191 -3.57 -0.58 10.50
C PRO A 191 -2.61 -0.04 11.57
N TYR A 192 -1.43 0.41 11.15
CA TYR A 192 -0.46 1.13 11.99
C TYR A 192 0.54 1.91 11.15
N VAL A 193 1.17 2.89 11.79
CA VAL A 193 2.37 3.57 11.28
C VAL A 193 3.49 3.32 12.29
N MET A 194 4.64 2.87 11.81
CA MET A 194 5.76 2.50 12.68
C MET A 194 7.09 2.93 12.06
N ALA A 195 7.93 3.61 12.86
CA ALA A 195 9.32 3.86 12.48
C ALA A 195 10.08 2.53 12.38
N LEU A 196 10.89 2.39 11.34
CA LEU A 196 11.72 1.20 11.11
C LEU A 196 13.09 1.45 11.73
N PRO A 197 13.49 0.66 12.74
CA PRO A 197 14.76 0.85 13.45
C PRO A 197 15.96 0.36 12.62
N ASP A 198 17.16 0.76 13.04
CA ASP A 198 18.44 0.24 12.57
C ASP A 198 18.67 0.38 11.06
N LEU A 199 18.14 1.44 10.45
CA LEU A 199 18.34 1.78 9.05
C LEU A 199 19.28 2.99 8.89
N ALA A 200 19.91 3.11 7.71
CA ALA A 200 20.84 4.20 7.41
C ALA A 200 20.19 5.60 7.45
N ARG A 201 18.86 5.66 7.32
CA ARG A 201 18.06 6.89 7.43
C ARG A 201 16.66 6.57 7.96
N PRO A 202 15.91 7.57 8.45
CA PRO A 202 14.52 7.39 8.85
C PRO A 202 13.66 6.84 7.71
N MET A 203 12.89 5.80 8.00
CA MET A 203 11.94 5.16 7.11
C MET A 203 10.77 4.60 7.94
N TRP A 204 9.57 4.59 7.40
CA TRP A 204 8.37 4.13 8.12
C TRP A 204 7.63 3.05 7.37
N ALA A 205 7.10 2.08 8.12
CA ALA A 205 6.09 1.16 7.65
C ALA A 205 4.71 1.79 7.85
N VAL A 206 3.90 1.82 6.79
CA VAL A 206 2.50 2.26 6.78
C VAL A 206 1.64 1.07 6.44
N GLN A 207 1.03 0.49 7.44
CA GLN A 207 0.24 -0.72 7.30
C GLN A 207 -1.24 -0.36 7.22
N ALA A 208 -1.96 -0.96 6.27
CA ALA A 208 -3.39 -0.77 6.12
C ALA A 208 -4.21 -1.85 6.82
N GLY A 209 -5.44 -1.50 7.21
CA GLY A 209 -6.49 -2.45 7.52
C GLY A 209 -7.22 -2.91 6.26
N THR A 210 -8.31 -3.67 6.42
CA THR A 210 -9.20 -4.00 5.31
C THR A 210 -10.12 -2.82 4.99
N ALA A 211 -10.19 -2.43 3.71
CA ALA A 211 -10.89 -1.20 3.33
C ALA A 211 -12.42 -1.34 3.39
N VAL A 212 -13.00 -2.38 2.79
CA VAL A 212 -14.46 -2.49 2.64
C VAL A 212 -15.04 -3.87 2.95
N SER A 213 -14.18 -4.88 3.23
CA SER A 213 -14.64 -6.25 3.43
C SER A 213 -15.17 -6.51 4.84
N SER A 214 -15.96 -7.56 4.99
CA SER A 214 -16.40 -8.08 6.30
C SER A 214 -15.28 -8.81 7.06
N ARG A 215 -14.09 -8.95 6.47
CA ARG A 215 -12.93 -9.63 7.07
C ARG A 215 -12.13 -8.71 8.00
N VAL A 216 -12.82 -8.03 8.86
CA VAL A 216 -12.20 -7.21 9.90
C VAL A 216 -11.45 -8.09 10.91
N ARG A 217 -10.39 -7.57 11.50
CA ARG A 217 -9.54 -8.29 12.45
C ARG A 217 -9.65 -7.67 13.84
N ASP A 218 -9.76 -8.54 14.88
CA ASP A 218 -9.69 -8.14 16.30
C ASP A 218 -10.59 -6.94 16.68
N GLY A 219 -11.76 -6.82 16.04
CA GLY A 219 -12.67 -5.69 16.27
C GLY A 219 -12.21 -4.36 15.65
N ILE A 220 -11.14 -4.37 14.86
CA ILE A 220 -10.68 -3.18 14.12
C ILE A 220 -11.64 -2.93 12.96
N PRO A 221 -12.22 -1.72 12.85
CA PRO A 221 -13.15 -1.43 11.77
C PRO A 221 -12.45 -1.37 10.40
N ASN A 222 -13.25 -1.35 9.33
CA ASN A 222 -12.74 -1.06 8.00
C ASN A 222 -11.98 0.27 8.04
N SER A 223 -10.83 0.32 7.39
CA SER A 223 -9.96 1.50 7.44
C SER A 223 -9.15 1.70 6.16
N VAL A 224 -8.80 2.95 5.91
CA VAL A 224 -7.90 3.37 4.83
C VAL A 224 -6.89 4.38 5.35
N ASN A 225 -5.77 4.54 4.64
CA ASN A 225 -4.78 5.56 4.96
C ASN A 225 -4.76 6.65 3.89
N LEU A 226 -4.70 7.91 4.34
CA LEU A 226 -4.41 9.06 3.50
C LEU A 226 -3.02 9.59 3.83
N VAL A 227 -2.17 9.74 2.82
CA VAL A 227 -0.84 10.33 2.95
C VAL A 227 -0.86 11.70 2.29
N ARG A 228 -0.48 12.74 3.05
CA ARG A 228 -0.39 14.12 2.56
C ARG A 228 1.06 14.58 2.57
N TRP A 229 1.52 15.10 1.44
CA TRP A 229 2.89 15.57 1.26
C TRP A 229 2.91 16.87 0.45
N GLY A 230 3.82 17.79 0.79
CA GLY A 230 4.02 19.07 0.07
C GLY A 230 3.71 20.30 0.90
N CYS A 231 3.51 21.44 0.24
CA CYS A 231 3.57 22.79 0.81
C CYS A 231 2.65 23.10 2.01
N ASP A 232 1.56 22.36 2.21
CA ASP A 232 0.65 22.57 3.35
C ASP A 232 1.00 21.71 4.57
N ALA A 233 1.94 20.77 4.42
CA ALA A 233 2.56 20.13 5.57
C ALA A 233 3.70 21.03 6.08
N PRO A 234 3.94 21.12 7.40
CA PRO A 234 5.12 21.82 7.89
C PRO A 234 6.37 21.34 7.14
N GLU A 235 7.28 22.24 6.80
CA GLU A 235 8.41 21.98 5.89
C GLU A 235 9.08 20.62 6.12
N GLY A 236 9.09 19.79 5.05
CA GLY A 236 9.70 18.46 5.07
C GLY A 236 8.94 17.38 5.83
N ARG A 237 7.70 17.61 6.28
CA ARG A 237 6.90 16.64 7.01
C ARG A 237 5.84 15.97 6.16
N CYS A 238 5.59 14.69 6.43
CA CYS A 238 4.55 13.91 5.80
C CYS A 238 3.48 13.57 6.85
N LEU A 239 2.21 13.80 6.51
CA LEU A 239 1.08 13.44 7.38
C LEU A 239 0.45 12.15 6.89
N ILE A 240 0.36 11.16 7.77
CA ILE A 240 -0.29 9.88 7.52
C ILE A 240 -1.55 9.82 8.38
N GLU A 241 -2.70 9.90 7.74
CA GLU A 241 -4.01 9.88 8.38
C GLU A 241 -4.62 8.48 8.25
N ARG A 242 -5.03 7.90 9.37
CA ARG A 242 -5.89 6.71 9.37
C ARG A 242 -7.35 7.14 9.48
N TRP A 243 -8.17 6.63 8.56
CA TRP A 243 -9.60 6.84 8.53
C TRP A 243 -10.33 5.51 8.71
N ASP A 244 -11.17 5.43 9.76
CA ASP A 244 -11.94 4.23 10.09
C ASP A 244 -13.42 4.43 9.77
N TYR A 245 -14.07 3.39 9.28
CA TYR A 245 -15.51 3.39 9.09
C TYR A 245 -16.26 3.32 10.44
N VAL A 246 -17.09 4.32 10.69
CA VAL A 246 -17.95 4.40 11.87
C VAL A 246 -19.37 4.07 11.46
N ALA A 247 -19.89 2.91 11.88
CA ALA A 247 -21.19 2.41 11.45
C ALA A 247 -22.35 3.34 11.83
N THR A 248 -22.31 3.96 13.01
CA THR A 248 -23.33 4.92 13.47
C THR A 248 -23.38 6.20 12.66
N ALA A 249 -22.25 6.59 12.06
CA ALA A 249 -22.14 7.77 11.20
C ALA A 249 -22.32 7.42 9.71
N HIS A 250 -22.31 6.13 9.36
CA HIS A 250 -22.25 5.65 7.98
C HIS A 250 -21.15 6.33 7.16
N ALA A 251 -19.99 6.64 7.77
CA ALA A 251 -18.93 7.41 7.18
C ALA A 251 -17.56 6.96 7.68
N PHE A 252 -16.53 7.23 6.89
CA PHE A 252 -15.15 7.18 7.38
C PHE A 252 -14.84 8.44 8.18
N VAL A 253 -14.25 8.25 9.35
CA VAL A 253 -13.86 9.33 10.27
C VAL A 253 -12.36 9.24 10.51
N ARG A 254 -11.67 10.36 10.51
CA ARG A 254 -10.24 10.43 10.79
C ARG A 254 -9.96 10.12 12.26
N MET A 255 -9.29 9.01 12.51
CA MET A 255 -9.00 8.51 13.87
C MET A 255 -7.64 8.97 14.39
N THR A 256 -6.63 8.94 13.53
CA THR A 256 -5.27 9.34 13.92
C THR A 256 -4.60 10.12 12.80
N VAL A 257 -3.67 10.99 13.20
CA VAL A 257 -2.72 11.64 12.30
C VAL A 257 -1.33 11.36 12.86
N THR A 258 -0.50 10.71 12.07
CA THR A 258 0.91 10.48 12.39
C THR A 258 1.75 11.39 11.51
N GLU A 259 2.50 12.26 12.14
CA GLU A 259 3.47 13.10 11.47
C GLU A 259 4.80 12.37 11.39
N VAL A 260 5.35 12.24 10.20
CA VAL A 260 6.65 11.61 9.96
C VAL A 260 7.58 12.58 9.24
N ASN A 261 8.86 12.56 9.60
CA ASN A 261 9.88 13.41 8.98
C ASN A 261 10.82 12.53 8.14
N PRO A 262 10.73 12.55 6.81
CA PRO A 262 11.59 11.78 5.92
C PRO A 262 13.09 12.16 5.97
N GLY A 263 13.49 13.08 6.86
CA GLY A 263 14.90 13.45 7.05
C GLY A 263 15.49 14.18 5.86
N ARG A 264 14.69 15.00 5.16
CA ARG A 264 15.16 15.84 4.07
C ARG A 264 15.59 17.20 4.64
N GLY A 265 16.84 17.57 4.39
CA GLY A 265 17.36 18.90 4.66
C GLY A 265 17.98 19.09 6.05
N GLN A 266 18.99 18.28 6.37
CA GLN A 266 20.20 18.83 6.97
C GLN A 266 21.30 18.65 5.94
N GLY A 267 21.40 19.60 5.01
CA GLY A 267 22.61 19.79 4.27
C GLY A 267 23.72 19.94 5.30
N VAL A 268 24.75 19.09 5.19
CA VAL A 268 26.00 19.28 5.91
C VAL A 268 26.38 20.72 5.67
N ALA A 269 26.25 21.58 6.69
CA ALA A 269 26.91 22.86 6.69
C ALA A 269 28.40 22.54 6.56
N ASP A 270 28.95 22.84 5.39
CA ASP A 270 30.38 22.74 5.09
C ASP A 270 31.07 23.69 6.06
N GLU A 271 31.59 23.17 7.17
CA GLU A 271 32.50 23.90 8.03
C GLU A 271 33.81 24.09 7.25
N ARG A 272 33.91 25.25 6.60
CA ARG A 272 35.21 25.76 6.13
C ARG A 272 35.83 26.65 7.19
#